data_dfe7b006dfa9786557ceb43f40b4d20b
#
_entry.id   dfe7b006dfa9786557ceb43f40b4d20b
#
_cell.length_a   1.000
_cell.length_b   1.000
_cell.length_c   1.000
_cell.angle_alpha   90.00
_cell.angle_beta   90.00
_cell.angle_gamma   90.00
#
_symmetry.space_group_name_H-M   'P 1'
#
loop_
_entity.id
_entity.type
_entity.pdbx_description
1 polymer ?
#
loop_
_entity_poly.entity_id
_entity_poly.type
_entity_poly.pdbx_seq_one_letter_code
_entity_poly.pdbx_strand_id
1 'polypeptide(L)'
;MSESTTKNEPTGIKSSGENDLASTGDKKRKLHVGLDLGTLQSCFITKLSKPSSDENTGTLIPTVVGYPEDGILSGILPGNSKMLHGDDAIANELHLRLVNPLSDGVVSDLEATQSFLKYLRSKVDPEYKREVLCVIGIPAVADADAKENLKKAAKGAFDGILFIPEPFLAALGMRDEDKLQDPEYRDPVSNSLFVDIGAGTTDFCIVQGYFPKPEDLLSIPFAGNEVDVLLDKAIREEYPEVEVPLSMIRKFKESYSYAGESESGARVKIPVGGKPRKIEIGKQVGESCNQLLQEVFESIKKVIAMASPQSVFSLLQNIILTGGGSRIRNIDQELQRLLADDGYEDPEVTISSREVKPFVAIGALKVAKAARDDQWVRL
;
A
#
# COMPACT_ATOMS: atom_id res chain seq x y z
N MET A 1 -52.96 43.78 -55.35
CA MET A 1 -54.34 43.31 -55.16
C MET A 1 -54.32 42.56 -53.85
N SER A 2 -54.66 43.24 -52.87
CA SER A 2 -55.88 43.32 -52.07
C SER A 2 -55.95 42.18 -51.08
N GLU A 3 -55.72 42.49 -49.83
CA GLU A 3 -56.77 42.64 -48.79
C GLU A 3 -57.23 41.30 -48.21
N SER A 4 -57.44 41.03 -46.95
CA SER A 4 -57.71 41.87 -45.78
C SER A 4 -57.76 41.00 -44.52
N THR A 5 -57.24 41.53 -43.44
CA THR A 5 -57.76 41.58 -42.06
C THR A 5 -58.89 40.62 -41.64
N THR A 6 -58.73 39.98 -40.46
CA THR A 6 -59.50 40.37 -39.26
C THR A 6 -59.03 39.66 -37.98
N LYS A 7 -58.99 40.47 -36.91
CA LYS A 7 -58.83 40.16 -35.50
C LYS A 7 -59.96 39.30 -34.94
N ASN A 8 -59.65 38.50 -33.89
CA ASN A 8 -60.43 38.49 -32.64
C ASN A 8 -59.69 37.68 -31.51
N GLU A 9 -59.34 38.35 -30.47
CA GLU A 9 -59.29 37.83 -29.09
C GLU A 9 -60.67 38.01 -28.46
N PRO A 10 -61.00 37.56 -27.20
CA PRO A 10 -60.31 36.75 -26.22
C PRO A 10 -61.19 35.67 -25.55
N THR A 11 -60.67 34.80 -24.70
CA THR A 11 -61.21 34.55 -23.31
C THR A 11 -60.44 33.49 -22.63
N GLY A 12 -60.02 33.79 -21.39
CA GLY A 12 -59.24 32.96 -20.53
C GLY A 12 -60.03 31.88 -19.77
N ILE A 13 -59.34 30.85 -19.38
CA ILE A 13 -59.66 30.03 -18.17
C ILE A 13 -58.42 29.71 -17.42
N LYS A 14 -58.43 30.11 -16.15
CA LYS A 14 -57.48 29.72 -15.13
C LYS A 14 -57.68 28.26 -14.77
N SER A 15 -56.60 27.47 -14.62
CA SER A 15 -56.59 26.35 -13.69
C SER A 15 -55.17 26.08 -13.20
N SER A 16 -54.99 26.37 -11.92
CA SER A 16 -54.24 25.69 -10.86
C SER A 16 -52.96 25.00 -11.27
N GLY A 17 -51.87 25.66 -10.84
CA GLY A 17 -50.56 25.04 -10.74
C GLY A 17 -50.55 23.97 -9.69
N GLU A 18 -50.06 22.83 -10.02
CA GLU A 18 -49.40 21.94 -9.06
C GLU A 18 -47.89 22.08 -9.24
N ASN A 19 -47.28 22.68 -8.25
CA ASN A 19 -45.83 22.70 -8.07
C ASN A 19 -45.36 21.28 -7.76
N ASP A 20 -44.96 20.53 -8.75
CA ASP A 20 -44.06 19.39 -8.56
C ASP A 20 -42.65 19.93 -8.25
N LEU A 21 -42.45 20.33 -7.03
CA LEU A 21 -41.14 20.42 -6.42
C LEU A 21 -40.61 18.98 -6.24
N ALA A 22 -40.19 18.36 -7.34
CA ALA A 22 -39.31 17.22 -7.28
C ALA A 22 -38.05 17.68 -6.57
N SER A 23 -37.87 17.24 -5.33
CA SER A 23 -36.63 17.38 -4.55
C SER A 23 -35.51 16.70 -5.31
N THR A 24 -34.79 17.48 -6.11
CA THR A 24 -33.44 17.11 -6.54
C THR A 24 -32.57 17.12 -5.31
N GLY A 25 -32.58 16.01 -4.56
CA GLY A 25 -31.59 15.76 -3.51
C GLY A 25 -30.21 15.98 -4.13
N ASP A 26 -29.50 16.94 -3.58
CA ASP A 26 -28.17 17.35 -4.03
C ASP A 26 -27.27 16.09 -4.04
N LYS A 27 -27.08 15.47 -5.22
CA LYS A 27 -26.21 14.29 -5.34
C LYS A 27 -24.81 14.73 -4.95
N LYS A 28 -24.32 14.23 -3.82
CA LYS A 28 -22.95 14.48 -3.38
C LYS A 28 -21.99 14.23 -4.54
N ARG A 29 -21.06 15.14 -4.77
CA ARG A 29 -20.00 14.95 -5.77
C ARG A 29 -19.14 13.74 -5.37
N LYS A 30 -18.91 12.82 -6.31
CA LYS A 30 -18.06 11.65 -6.09
C LYS A 30 -16.60 12.09 -5.94
N LEU A 31 -15.90 11.48 -5.00
CA LEU A 31 -14.44 11.57 -4.81
C LEU A 31 -13.88 10.15 -4.86
N HIS A 32 -13.04 9.90 -5.84
CA HIS A 32 -12.32 8.62 -5.96
C HIS A 32 -11.01 8.69 -5.18
N VAL A 33 -10.72 7.64 -4.41
CA VAL A 33 -9.52 7.50 -3.60
C VAL A 33 -8.86 6.17 -3.95
N GLY A 34 -7.56 6.20 -4.20
CA GLY A 34 -6.71 5.02 -4.19
C GLY A 34 -5.99 4.94 -2.84
N LEU A 35 -6.12 3.84 -2.14
CA LEU A 35 -5.54 3.60 -0.83
C LEU A 35 -4.70 2.33 -0.83
N ASP A 36 -3.43 2.50 -0.53
CA ASP A 36 -2.51 1.46 -0.09
C ASP A 36 -2.57 1.44 1.44
N LEU A 37 -3.17 0.40 2.00
CA LEU A 37 -3.38 0.26 3.45
C LEU A 37 -2.35 -0.71 4.04
N GLY A 38 -1.10 -0.26 4.11
CA GLY A 38 0.01 -1.08 4.57
C GLY A 38 0.09 -1.23 6.11
N THR A 39 0.76 -2.29 6.57
CA THR A 39 0.93 -2.61 7.99
C THR A 39 1.67 -1.52 8.78
N LEU A 40 2.70 -0.91 8.18
CA LEU A 40 3.50 0.14 8.85
C LEU A 40 3.23 1.53 8.32
N GLN A 41 2.96 1.67 7.03
CA GLN A 41 2.67 2.92 6.37
C GLN A 41 1.53 2.74 5.41
N SER A 42 0.60 3.67 5.40
CA SER A 42 -0.47 3.76 4.42
C SER A 42 -0.25 4.94 3.49
N CYS A 43 -0.68 4.79 2.25
CA CYS A 43 -0.60 5.85 1.26
C CYS A 43 -1.94 6.05 0.58
N PHE A 44 -2.39 7.28 0.44
CA PHE A 44 -3.58 7.57 -0.36
C PHE A 44 -3.35 8.63 -1.42
N ILE A 45 -4.08 8.51 -2.53
CA ILE A 45 -4.07 9.43 -3.66
C ILE A 45 -5.49 9.74 -4.10
N THR A 46 -5.78 10.99 -4.43
CA THR A 46 -7.07 11.46 -4.95
C THR A 46 -6.97 12.08 -6.36
N LYS A 47 -5.75 12.36 -6.81
CA LYS A 47 -5.46 12.93 -8.14
C LYS A 47 -4.33 12.15 -8.77
N LEU A 48 -4.41 11.92 -10.09
CA LEU A 48 -3.31 11.39 -10.88
C LEU A 48 -2.60 12.57 -11.52
N SER A 49 -1.30 12.64 -11.38
CA SER A 49 -0.40 13.46 -12.19
C SER A 49 0.24 12.58 -13.26
N LYS A 50 0.95 13.16 -14.23
CA LYS A 50 1.68 12.36 -15.23
C LYS A 50 2.74 11.49 -14.55
N PRO A 51 2.98 10.26 -15.04
CA PRO A 51 3.98 9.34 -14.45
C PRO A 51 5.38 9.94 -14.33
N SER A 52 5.72 10.89 -15.21
CA SER A 52 7.00 11.61 -15.25
C SER A 52 7.08 12.85 -14.36
N SER A 53 6.01 13.21 -13.65
CA SER A 53 6.03 14.37 -12.75
C SER A 53 6.27 13.96 -11.31
N ASP A 54 7.12 14.71 -10.59
CA ASP A 54 7.35 14.55 -9.15
C ASP A 54 6.09 14.84 -8.30
N GLU A 55 4.99 15.26 -8.95
CA GLU A 55 3.71 15.57 -8.32
C GLU A 55 2.85 14.34 -7.96
N ASN A 56 3.26 13.13 -8.33
CA ASN A 56 2.58 11.88 -7.94
C ASN A 56 2.94 11.42 -6.52
N THR A 57 3.29 12.35 -5.65
CA THR A 57 3.54 12.07 -4.24
C THR A 57 2.22 11.82 -3.54
N GLY A 58 1.88 10.56 -3.32
CA GLY A 58 0.80 10.20 -2.40
C GLY A 58 1.11 10.69 -0.98
N THR A 59 0.08 10.90 -0.19
CA THR A 59 0.27 11.21 1.22
C THR A 59 0.59 9.93 1.97
N LEU A 60 1.84 9.80 2.42
CA LEU A 60 2.30 8.71 3.29
C LEU A 60 1.97 9.04 4.74
N ILE A 61 1.40 8.08 5.46
CA ILE A 61 1.02 8.22 6.86
C ILE A 61 1.40 6.94 7.61
N PRO A 62 2.09 7.01 8.75
CA PRO A 62 2.31 5.84 9.60
C PRO A 62 0.98 5.18 10.00
N THR A 63 0.86 3.87 9.83
CA THR A 63 -0.33 3.10 10.16
C THR A 63 -0.35 2.78 11.65
N VAL A 64 -0.62 3.79 12.46
CA VAL A 64 -0.59 3.70 13.92
C VAL A 64 -1.65 4.59 14.56
N VAL A 65 -2.21 4.11 15.66
CA VAL A 65 -3.13 4.85 16.55
C VAL A 65 -2.53 4.88 17.95
N GLY A 66 -2.45 6.07 18.52
CA GLY A 66 -1.95 6.29 19.88
C GLY A 66 -3.08 6.59 20.84
N TYR A 67 -3.17 5.83 21.91
CA TYR A 67 -4.10 6.04 23.02
C TYR A 67 -3.33 6.63 24.20
N PRO A 68 -3.84 7.68 24.88
CA PRO A 68 -3.18 8.25 26.06
C PRO A 68 -2.89 7.19 27.12
N GLU A 69 -1.71 7.25 27.71
CA GLU A 69 -1.39 6.45 28.90
C GLU A 69 -2.25 6.88 30.09
N ASP A 70 -2.52 5.95 31.00
CA ASP A 70 -3.32 6.23 32.19
C ASP A 70 -2.64 7.29 33.05
N GLY A 71 -3.42 8.29 33.48
CA GLY A 71 -2.93 9.36 34.36
C GLY A 71 -2.18 10.48 33.64
N ILE A 72 -2.19 10.53 32.32
CA ILE A 72 -1.60 11.65 31.59
C ILE A 72 -2.25 12.99 31.97
N LEU A 73 -1.43 14.03 32.17
CA LEU A 73 -1.92 15.34 32.56
C LEU A 73 -2.56 16.09 31.37
N SER A 74 -3.56 16.90 31.68
CA SER A 74 -4.18 17.78 30.68
C SER A 74 -3.15 18.73 30.06
N GLY A 75 -3.21 18.94 28.75
CA GLY A 75 -2.31 19.84 28.01
C GLY A 75 -0.99 19.21 27.54
N ILE A 76 -0.71 17.97 27.88
CA ILE A 76 0.47 17.25 27.37
C ILE A 76 0.26 16.85 25.91
N LEU A 77 -0.91 16.30 25.57
CA LEU A 77 -1.21 15.94 24.18
C LEU A 77 -1.84 17.11 23.40
N PRO A 78 -1.57 17.22 22.09
CA PRO A 78 -2.17 18.25 21.23
C PRO A 78 -3.70 18.25 21.34
N GLY A 79 -4.29 19.41 21.66
CA GLY A 79 -5.74 19.59 21.76
C GLY A 79 -6.44 18.72 22.81
N ASN A 80 -5.73 18.19 23.80
CA ASN A 80 -6.24 17.20 24.76
C ASN A 80 -6.93 16.00 24.07
N SER A 81 -6.35 15.58 22.96
CA SER A 81 -6.91 14.51 22.12
C SER A 81 -7.00 13.20 22.89
N LYS A 82 -8.14 12.52 22.75
CA LYS A 82 -8.35 11.16 23.28
C LYS A 82 -7.65 10.08 22.47
N MET A 83 -7.15 10.45 21.28
CA MET A 83 -6.54 9.55 20.32
C MET A 83 -5.73 10.34 19.30
N LEU A 84 -4.54 9.90 18.99
CA LEU A 84 -3.69 10.46 17.94
C LEU A 84 -3.44 9.43 16.84
N HIS A 85 -3.15 9.89 15.62
CA HIS A 85 -2.97 9.02 14.46
C HIS A 85 -1.71 9.40 13.69
N GLY A 86 -1.07 8.42 13.06
CA GLY A 86 0.04 8.64 12.15
C GLY A 86 1.21 9.39 12.80
N ASP A 87 1.70 10.43 12.12
CA ASP A 87 2.86 11.21 12.59
C ASP A 87 2.63 11.84 13.96
N ASP A 88 1.41 12.31 14.27
CA ASP A 88 1.09 12.88 15.58
C ASP A 88 1.19 11.83 16.69
N ALA A 89 0.83 10.56 16.41
CA ALA A 89 0.99 9.48 17.38
C ALA A 89 2.46 9.14 17.61
N ILE A 90 3.27 9.07 16.54
CA ILE A 90 4.71 8.83 16.63
C ILE A 90 5.42 9.97 17.38
N ALA A 91 5.09 11.23 17.07
CA ALA A 91 5.70 12.38 17.73
C ALA A 91 5.42 12.45 19.24
N ASN A 92 4.37 11.79 19.71
CA ASN A 92 3.96 11.76 21.12
C ASN A 92 4.08 10.36 21.75
N GLU A 93 4.88 9.45 21.17
CA GLU A 93 4.98 8.04 21.58
C GLU A 93 5.28 7.80 23.07
N LEU A 94 6.03 8.73 23.70
CA LEU A 94 6.35 8.65 25.14
C LEU A 94 5.12 8.75 26.06
N HIS A 95 4.03 9.27 25.56
CA HIS A 95 2.80 9.56 26.31
C HIS A 95 1.62 8.71 25.86
N LEU A 96 1.86 7.80 24.91
CA LEU A 96 0.81 7.03 24.24
C LEU A 96 1.15 5.53 24.23
N ARG A 97 0.13 4.72 24.49
CA ARG A 97 0.13 3.32 24.10
C ARG A 97 -0.16 3.25 22.59
N LEU A 98 0.86 2.90 21.81
CA LEU A 98 0.72 2.75 20.37
C LEU A 98 0.08 1.41 20.02
N VAL A 99 -0.87 1.45 19.08
CA VAL A 99 -1.56 0.28 18.52
C VAL A 99 -1.41 0.30 17.01
N ASN A 100 -0.94 -0.80 16.44
CA ASN A 100 -0.94 -1.01 15.00
C ASN A 100 -2.31 -1.54 14.58
N PRO A 101 -3.08 -0.81 13.74
CA PRO A 101 -4.38 -1.23 13.27
C PRO A 101 -4.35 -2.56 12.51
N LEU A 102 -3.25 -2.80 11.81
CA LEU A 102 -3.04 -3.98 10.98
C LEU A 102 -1.84 -4.80 11.46
N SER A 103 -1.93 -6.12 11.26
CA SER A 103 -0.81 -7.06 11.31
C SER A 103 -0.85 -7.89 10.03
N ASP A 104 0.31 -7.98 9.35
CA ASP A 104 0.47 -8.78 8.12
C ASP A 104 -0.60 -8.50 7.06
N GLY A 105 -0.93 -7.20 6.90
CA GLY A 105 -1.92 -6.73 5.93
C GLY A 105 -3.38 -6.98 6.29
N VAL A 106 -3.68 -7.57 7.48
CA VAL A 106 -5.04 -7.82 7.94
C VAL A 106 -5.38 -7.01 9.19
N VAL A 107 -6.67 -6.79 9.44
CA VAL A 107 -7.16 -6.07 10.61
C VAL A 107 -6.80 -6.82 11.89
N SER A 108 -5.94 -6.24 12.73
CA SER A 108 -5.56 -6.79 14.04
C SER A 108 -6.37 -6.17 15.19
N ASP A 109 -6.71 -4.89 15.05
CA ASP A 109 -7.57 -4.15 15.97
C ASP A 109 -8.64 -3.40 15.18
N LEU A 110 -9.90 -3.84 15.32
CA LEU A 110 -11.02 -3.31 14.54
C LEU A 110 -11.30 -1.83 14.89
N GLU A 111 -11.22 -1.48 16.17
CA GLU A 111 -11.49 -0.11 16.64
C GLU A 111 -10.40 0.85 16.18
N ALA A 112 -9.13 0.46 16.34
CA ALA A 112 -8.00 1.23 15.85
C ALA A 112 -8.06 1.40 14.32
N THR A 113 -8.40 0.33 13.57
CA THR A 113 -8.52 0.39 12.11
C THR A 113 -9.66 1.32 11.70
N GLN A 114 -10.82 1.22 12.33
CA GLN A 114 -11.94 2.13 12.09
C GLN A 114 -11.56 3.60 12.32
N SER A 115 -10.90 3.85 13.44
CA SER A 115 -10.43 5.20 13.79
C SER A 115 -9.41 5.73 12.78
N PHE A 116 -8.46 4.90 12.39
CA PHE A 116 -7.46 5.25 11.39
C PHE A 116 -8.08 5.55 10.01
N LEU A 117 -9.01 4.72 9.53
CA LEU A 117 -9.70 4.96 8.25
C LEU A 117 -10.56 6.23 8.28
N LYS A 118 -11.21 6.54 9.40
CA LYS A 118 -11.92 7.82 9.58
C LYS A 118 -10.96 9.02 9.59
N TYR A 119 -9.78 8.86 10.19
CA TYR A 119 -8.73 9.87 10.12
C TYR A 119 -8.28 10.10 8.67
N LEU A 120 -8.03 9.04 7.88
CA LEU A 120 -7.72 9.17 6.44
C LEU A 120 -8.85 9.87 5.69
N ARG A 121 -10.11 9.50 5.97
CA ARG A 121 -11.30 10.16 5.40
C ARG A 121 -11.29 11.66 5.66
N SER A 122 -10.96 12.09 6.89
CA SER A 122 -10.89 13.50 7.26
C SER A 122 -9.80 14.27 6.51
N LYS A 123 -8.72 13.59 6.07
CA LYS A 123 -7.66 14.20 5.25
C LYS A 123 -8.09 14.43 3.81
N VAL A 124 -8.89 13.52 3.24
CA VAL A 124 -9.32 13.61 1.82
C VAL A 124 -10.59 14.45 1.62
N ASP A 125 -11.47 14.50 2.61
CA ASP A 125 -12.72 15.28 2.58
C ASP A 125 -13.08 15.82 3.98
N PRO A 126 -12.37 16.86 4.46
CA PRO A 126 -12.53 17.38 5.83
C PRO A 126 -13.94 17.82 6.18
N GLU A 127 -14.71 18.24 5.19
CA GLU A 127 -16.08 18.74 5.36
C GLU A 127 -17.14 17.65 5.21
N TYR A 128 -16.74 16.40 4.88
CA TYR A 128 -17.64 15.26 4.66
C TYR A 128 -18.78 15.54 3.65
N LYS A 129 -18.49 16.38 2.64
CA LYS A 129 -19.46 16.82 1.64
C LYS A 129 -19.55 15.92 0.41
N ARG A 130 -18.57 15.01 0.22
CA ARG A 130 -18.47 14.18 -0.99
C ARG A 130 -18.89 12.74 -0.70
N GLU A 131 -19.34 12.05 -1.73
CA GLU A 131 -19.44 10.60 -1.75
C GLU A 131 -18.05 10.04 -2.04
N VAL A 132 -17.41 9.40 -1.05
CA VAL A 132 -16.05 8.88 -1.23
C VAL A 132 -16.07 7.40 -1.56
N LEU A 133 -15.55 7.10 -2.75
CA LEU A 133 -15.40 5.77 -3.31
C LEU A 133 -13.91 5.40 -3.27
N CYS A 134 -13.56 4.37 -2.51
CA CYS A 134 -12.17 4.01 -2.23
C CYS A 134 -11.83 2.61 -2.75
N VAL A 135 -10.81 2.50 -3.58
CA VAL A 135 -10.15 1.22 -3.86
C VAL A 135 -9.04 1.02 -2.84
N ILE A 136 -9.07 -0.10 -2.16
CA ILE A 136 -8.12 -0.45 -1.10
C ILE A 136 -7.27 -1.62 -1.58
N GLY A 137 -5.94 -1.46 -1.54
CA GLY A 137 -5.00 -2.55 -1.71
C GLY A 137 -5.12 -3.54 -0.55
N ILE A 138 -5.09 -4.82 -0.86
CA ILE A 138 -5.09 -5.92 0.11
C ILE A 138 -4.00 -6.93 -0.27
N PRO A 139 -3.48 -7.72 0.69
CA PRO A 139 -2.57 -8.81 0.38
C PRO A 139 -3.12 -9.74 -0.70
N ALA A 140 -2.23 -10.33 -1.50
CA ALA A 140 -2.60 -11.13 -2.67
C ALA A 140 -3.60 -12.23 -2.32
N VAL A 141 -3.43 -12.90 -1.18
CA VAL A 141 -4.27 -14.02 -0.72
C VAL A 141 -5.00 -13.64 0.58
N ALA A 142 -5.77 -12.54 0.54
CA ALA A 142 -6.66 -12.18 1.65
C ALA A 142 -7.91 -13.07 1.63
N ASP A 143 -8.23 -13.72 2.77
CA ASP A 143 -9.40 -14.56 2.91
C ASP A 143 -10.72 -13.76 3.05
N ALA A 144 -11.84 -14.48 3.15
CA ALA A 144 -13.17 -13.87 3.27
C ALA A 144 -13.33 -13.10 4.59
N ASP A 145 -12.75 -13.62 5.68
CA ASP A 145 -12.86 -13.02 7.01
C ASP A 145 -12.04 -11.73 7.10
N ALA A 146 -10.83 -11.69 6.53
CA ALA A 146 -10.00 -10.50 6.42
C ALA A 146 -10.74 -9.39 5.63
N LYS A 147 -11.34 -9.73 4.49
CA LYS A 147 -12.14 -8.80 3.68
C LYS A 147 -13.37 -8.29 4.42
N GLU A 148 -14.09 -9.15 5.14
CA GLU A 148 -15.27 -8.73 5.92
C GLU A 148 -14.88 -7.86 7.12
N ASN A 149 -13.76 -8.15 7.80
CA ASN A 149 -13.25 -7.31 8.89
C ASN A 149 -12.82 -5.93 8.38
N LEU A 150 -12.14 -5.87 7.24
CA LEU A 150 -11.76 -4.60 6.63
C LEU A 150 -13.00 -3.81 6.14
N LYS A 151 -14.01 -4.49 5.62
CA LYS A 151 -15.30 -3.87 5.27
C LYS A 151 -15.99 -3.28 6.49
N LYS A 152 -16.00 -4.00 7.63
CA LYS A 152 -16.53 -3.48 8.90
C LYS A 152 -15.75 -2.25 9.37
N ALA A 153 -14.42 -2.30 9.27
CA ALA A 153 -13.56 -1.16 9.62
C ALA A 153 -13.79 0.06 8.72
N ALA A 154 -14.04 -0.14 7.43
CA ALA A 154 -14.26 0.93 6.46
C ALA A 154 -15.62 1.63 6.62
N LYS A 155 -16.56 1.01 7.35
CA LYS A 155 -17.90 1.57 7.55
C LYS A 155 -17.86 2.92 8.29
N GLY A 156 -18.46 3.92 7.66
CA GLY A 156 -18.47 5.30 8.17
C GLY A 156 -17.19 6.10 7.84
N ALA A 157 -16.19 5.46 7.21
CA ALA A 157 -15.07 6.15 6.61
C ALA A 157 -15.30 6.41 5.11
N PHE A 158 -15.80 5.42 4.37
CA PHE A 158 -16.06 5.51 2.94
C PHE A 158 -17.52 5.17 2.63
N ASP A 159 -18.02 5.66 1.49
CA ASP A 159 -19.41 5.41 1.03
C ASP A 159 -19.46 4.14 0.14
N GLY A 160 -18.34 3.77 -0.47
CA GLY A 160 -18.19 2.54 -1.25
C GLY A 160 -16.73 2.13 -1.34
N ILE A 161 -16.50 0.82 -1.37
CA ILE A 161 -15.16 0.23 -1.43
C ILE A 161 -15.04 -0.85 -2.51
N LEU A 162 -13.80 -1.05 -2.99
CA LEU A 162 -13.35 -2.21 -3.74
C LEU A 162 -12.04 -2.72 -3.15
N PHE A 163 -11.87 -4.03 -3.09
CA PHE A 163 -10.63 -4.68 -2.66
C PHE A 163 -9.92 -5.30 -3.85
N ILE A 164 -8.65 -4.94 -4.03
CA ILE A 164 -7.82 -5.39 -5.15
C ILE A 164 -6.46 -5.82 -4.62
N PRO A 165 -5.87 -6.91 -5.11
CA PRO A 165 -4.52 -7.35 -4.71
C PRO A 165 -3.46 -6.27 -4.95
N GLU A 166 -2.62 -5.99 -3.94
CA GLU A 166 -1.58 -4.96 -3.98
C GLU A 166 -0.60 -5.12 -5.15
N PRO A 167 -0.06 -6.33 -5.46
CA PRO A 167 0.88 -6.46 -6.57
C PRO A 167 0.25 -6.12 -7.93
N PHE A 168 -1.04 -6.44 -8.12
CA PHE A 168 -1.76 -6.05 -9.33
C PHE A 168 -1.98 -4.54 -9.43
N LEU A 169 -2.28 -3.90 -8.29
CA LEU A 169 -2.37 -2.44 -8.23
C LEU A 169 -1.01 -1.79 -8.50
N ALA A 170 0.08 -2.37 -7.99
CA ALA A 170 1.43 -1.89 -8.26
C ALA A 170 1.74 -1.92 -9.77
N ALA A 171 1.40 -3.03 -10.46
CA ALA A 171 1.54 -3.14 -11.90
C ALA A 171 0.77 -2.05 -12.66
N LEU A 172 -0.49 -1.85 -12.30
CA LEU A 172 -1.31 -0.77 -12.88
C LEU A 172 -0.75 0.62 -12.59
N GLY A 173 -0.19 0.82 -11.39
CA GLY A 173 0.41 2.08 -10.98
C GLY A 173 1.70 2.40 -11.74
N MET A 174 2.50 1.39 -12.04
CA MET A 174 3.74 1.50 -12.81
C MET A 174 3.50 1.72 -14.31
N ARG A 175 2.37 1.24 -14.83
CA ARG A 175 2.06 1.33 -16.26
C ARG A 175 2.08 2.78 -16.73
N ASP A 176 2.89 3.03 -17.77
CA ASP A 176 2.97 4.30 -18.48
C ASP A 176 2.18 4.20 -19.79
N GLU A 177 0.97 4.75 -19.79
CA GLU A 177 0.07 4.71 -20.93
C GLU A 177 0.63 5.47 -22.15
N ASP A 178 1.49 6.46 -21.94
CA ASP A 178 2.12 7.25 -23.02
C ASP A 178 3.19 6.44 -23.77
N LYS A 179 3.71 5.35 -23.17
CA LYS A 179 4.74 4.47 -23.74
C LYS A 179 4.22 3.20 -24.40
N LEU A 180 2.92 2.96 -24.41
CA LEU A 180 2.35 1.70 -24.95
C LEU A 180 2.63 1.48 -26.46
N GLN A 181 3.02 2.51 -27.20
CA GLN A 181 3.40 2.43 -28.61
C GLN A 181 4.93 2.30 -28.82
N ASP A 182 5.71 2.38 -27.75
CA ASP A 182 7.17 2.20 -27.81
C ASP A 182 7.49 0.69 -27.78
N PRO A 183 8.12 0.14 -28.84
CA PRO A 183 8.44 -1.28 -28.89
C PRO A 183 9.46 -1.74 -27.84
N GLU A 184 10.24 -0.81 -27.26
CA GLU A 184 11.19 -1.11 -26.18
C GLU A 184 10.56 -1.02 -24.79
N TYR A 185 9.32 -0.52 -24.68
CA TYR A 185 8.61 -0.44 -23.41
C TYR A 185 8.04 -1.79 -23.01
N ARG A 186 8.54 -2.34 -21.93
CA ARG A 186 7.94 -3.52 -21.29
C ARG A 186 6.79 -3.10 -20.41
N ASP A 187 5.56 -3.27 -20.90
CA ASP A 187 4.35 -2.96 -20.15
C ASP A 187 4.23 -3.91 -18.93
N PRO A 188 4.30 -3.40 -17.70
CA PRO A 188 4.25 -4.24 -16.51
C PRO A 188 2.91 -4.99 -16.34
N VAL A 189 1.87 -4.61 -17.09
CA VAL A 189 0.56 -5.26 -17.05
C VAL A 189 0.44 -6.40 -18.08
N SER A 190 1.30 -6.42 -19.09
CA SER A 190 1.19 -7.36 -20.22
C SER A 190 1.54 -8.80 -19.85
N ASN A 191 2.72 -9.02 -19.31
CA ASN A 191 3.19 -10.31 -18.78
C ASN A 191 4.37 -10.07 -17.84
N SER A 192 4.14 -10.15 -16.53
CA SER A 192 5.15 -9.91 -15.51
C SER A 192 4.88 -10.71 -14.25
N LEU A 193 5.94 -10.94 -13.47
CA LEU A 193 5.84 -11.43 -12.09
C LEU A 193 6.13 -10.27 -11.14
N PHE A 194 5.11 -9.78 -10.46
CA PHE A 194 5.26 -8.83 -9.38
C PHE A 194 5.55 -9.52 -8.06
N VAL A 195 6.53 -9.00 -7.34
CA VAL A 195 6.88 -9.41 -5.98
C VAL A 195 6.86 -8.18 -5.09
N ASP A 196 5.82 -8.07 -4.28
CA ASP A 196 5.67 -6.98 -3.32
C ASP A 196 6.20 -7.42 -1.94
N ILE A 197 7.36 -6.90 -1.58
CA ILE A 197 8.02 -7.22 -0.30
C ILE A 197 7.63 -6.14 0.70
N GLY A 198 6.54 -6.38 1.42
CA GLY A 198 6.00 -5.49 2.42
C GLY A 198 6.67 -5.57 3.79
N ALA A 199 5.99 -5.06 4.81
CA ALA A 199 6.43 -5.19 6.19
C ALA A 199 6.01 -6.54 6.81
N GLY A 200 4.75 -6.95 6.61
CA GLY A 200 4.17 -8.17 7.19
C GLY A 200 4.12 -9.34 6.23
N THR A 201 3.91 -9.10 4.93
CA THR A 201 3.81 -10.13 3.90
C THR A 201 4.73 -9.85 2.73
N THR A 202 5.11 -10.91 2.02
CA THR A 202 5.64 -10.83 0.66
C THR A 202 4.62 -11.47 -0.26
N ASP A 203 4.12 -10.69 -1.20
CA ASP A 203 3.05 -11.03 -2.10
C ASP A 203 3.54 -11.17 -3.53
N PHE A 204 3.09 -12.24 -4.21
CA PHE A 204 3.48 -12.56 -5.58
C PHE A 204 2.25 -12.55 -6.47
N CYS A 205 2.37 -11.99 -7.65
CA CYS A 205 1.28 -11.94 -8.62
C CYS A 205 1.80 -12.08 -10.05
N ILE A 206 1.27 -13.07 -10.78
CA ILE A 206 1.41 -13.13 -12.23
C ILE A 206 0.40 -12.16 -12.83
N VAL A 207 0.88 -11.17 -13.58
CA VAL A 207 0.06 -10.14 -14.23
C VAL A 207 0.13 -10.34 -15.74
N GLN A 208 -1.03 -10.64 -16.37
CA GLN A 208 -1.12 -11.02 -17.80
C GLN A 208 -2.25 -10.28 -18.53
N GLY A 209 -2.41 -8.98 -18.29
CA GLY A 209 -3.39 -8.14 -18.99
C GLY A 209 -4.84 -8.30 -18.53
N TYR A 210 -5.11 -9.19 -17.59
CA TYR A 210 -6.43 -9.43 -17.00
C TYR A 210 -6.35 -9.42 -15.47
N PHE A 211 -7.51 -9.38 -14.82
CA PHE A 211 -7.59 -9.43 -13.37
C PHE A 211 -7.05 -10.80 -12.87
N PRO A 212 -6.09 -10.82 -11.92
CA PRO A 212 -5.46 -12.05 -11.49
C PRO A 212 -6.46 -13.00 -10.84
N LYS A 213 -6.32 -14.29 -11.13
CA LYS A 213 -7.08 -15.36 -10.52
C LYS A 213 -6.35 -15.88 -9.28
N PRO A 214 -7.01 -16.67 -8.41
CA PRO A 214 -6.36 -17.22 -7.23
C PRO A 214 -5.08 -18.02 -7.52
N GLU A 215 -5.02 -18.70 -8.66
CA GLU A 215 -3.83 -19.45 -9.11
C GLU A 215 -2.66 -18.54 -9.56
N ASP A 216 -2.91 -17.27 -9.85
CA ASP A 216 -1.89 -16.27 -10.22
C ASP A 216 -1.27 -15.61 -9.00
N LEU A 217 -1.72 -15.94 -7.79
CA LEU A 217 -1.40 -15.26 -6.54
C LEU A 217 -0.74 -16.20 -5.53
N LEU A 218 0.29 -15.71 -4.85
CA LEU A 218 0.89 -16.34 -3.67
C LEU A 218 1.20 -15.27 -2.64
N SER A 219 1.07 -15.59 -1.36
CA SER A 219 1.48 -14.73 -0.24
C SER A 219 2.24 -15.57 0.78
N ILE A 220 3.31 -15.03 1.33
CA ILE A 220 4.06 -15.64 2.42
C ILE A 220 4.19 -14.66 3.59
N PRO A 221 4.09 -15.12 4.85
CA PRO A 221 4.25 -14.28 6.03
C PRO A 221 5.74 -14.07 6.41
N PHE A 222 6.62 -13.99 5.42
CA PHE A 222 8.03 -13.70 5.60
C PHE A 222 8.37 -12.42 4.86
N ALA A 223 8.63 -11.34 5.60
CA ALA A 223 8.78 -9.99 5.07
C ALA A 223 9.64 -9.11 6.01
N GLY A 224 9.50 -7.81 5.91
CA GLY A 224 10.34 -6.86 6.65
C GLY A 224 10.32 -7.02 8.17
N ASN A 225 9.19 -7.43 8.77
CA ASN A 225 9.08 -7.65 10.22
C ASN A 225 9.87 -8.87 10.67
N GLU A 226 9.86 -9.96 9.89
CA GLU A 226 10.67 -11.15 10.19
C GLU A 226 12.17 -10.83 10.13
N VAL A 227 12.61 -10.02 9.17
CA VAL A 227 13.99 -9.55 9.12
C VAL A 227 14.35 -8.73 10.37
N ASP A 228 13.43 -7.90 10.90
CA ASP A 228 13.64 -7.16 12.15
C ASP A 228 13.84 -8.13 13.35
N VAL A 229 13.02 -9.18 13.44
CA VAL A 229 13.08 -10.19 14.50
C VAL A 229 14.39 -10.99 14.42
N LEU A 230 14.77 -11.42 13.22
CA LEU A 230 16.03 -12.14 12.99
C LEU A 230 17.25 -11.29 13.35
N LEU A 231 17.23 -10.02 12.96
CA LEU A 231 18.30 -9.07 13.26
C LEU A 231 18.40 -8.79 14.76
N ASP A 232 17.28 -8.60 15.47
CA ASP A 232 17.27 -8.42 16.92
C ASP A 232 17.88 -9.64 17.63
N LYS A 233 17.45 -10.83 17.21
CA LYS A 233 17.99 -12.09 17.75
C LYS A 233 19.50 -12.21 17.52
N ALA A 234 19.96 -11.99 16.28
CA ALA A 234 21.37 -12.09 15.94
C ALA A 234 22.25 -11.05 16.68
N ILE A 235 21.74 -9.83 16.89
CA ILE A 235 22.43 -8.80 17.68
C ILE A 235 22.52 -9.21 19.14
N ARG A 236 21.46 -9.75 19.75
CA ARG A 236 21.47 -10.20 21.16
C ARG A 236 22.35 -11.43 21.38
N GLU A 237 22.47 -12.31 20.40
CA GLU A 237 23.38 -13.46 20.46
C GLU A 237 24.86 -13.02 20.50
N GLU A 238 25.22 -12.02 19.67
CA GLU A 238 26.58 -11.49 19.61
C GLU A 238 26.89 -10.50 20.74
N TYR A 239 25.90 -9.73 21.19
CA TYR A 239 26.01 -8.69 22.20
C TYR A 239 24.92 -8.85 23.28
N PRO A 240 25.06 -9.83 24.22
CA PRO A 240 24.00 -10.14 25.19
C PRO A 240 23.59 -9.00 26.12
N GLU A 241 24.45 -7.98 26.27
CA GLU A 241 24.20 -6.79 27.08
C GLU A 241 23.40 -5.70 26.35
N VAL A 242 23.06 -5.93 25.05
CA VAL A 242 22.33 -4.98 24.23
C VAL A 242 20.83 -5.22 24.34
N GLU A 243 20.13 -4.22 24.85
CA GLU A 243 18.66 -4.19 24.87
C GLU A 243 18.20 -2.91 24.15
N VAL A 244 17.66 -3.07 22.97
CA VAL A 244 17.09 -1.97 22.17
C VAL A 244 15.69 -2.33 21.70
N PRO A 245 14.79 -1.34 21.58
CA PRO A 245 13.45 -1.60 21.08
C PRO A 245 13.48 -2.01 19.60
N LEU A 246 12.51 -2.80 19.19
CA LEU A 246 12.39 -3.29 17.80
C LEU A 246 12.33 -2.14 16.77
N SER A 247 11.78 -1.00 17.16
CA SER A 247 11.78 0.21 16.32
C SER A 247 13.19 0.73 15.99
N MET A 248 14.16 0.54 16.89
CA MET A 248 15.56 0.87 16.64
C MET A 248 16.22 -0.17 15.74
N ILE A 249 15.95 -1.46 15.97
CA ILE A 249 16.39 -2.56 15.07
C ILE A 249 15.92 -2.32 13.64
N ARG A 250 14.64 -1.94 13.46
CA ARG A 250 14.08 -1.58 12.16
C ARG A 250 14.84 -0.44 11.49
N LYS A 251 15.18 0.62 12.23
CA LYS A 251 16.00 1.73 11.70
C LYS A 251 17.40 1.26 11.27
N PHE A 252 17.99 0.30 11.98
CA PHE A 252 19.27 -0.29 11.59
C PHE A 252 19.13 -1.07 10.29
N LYS A 253 18.11 -1.94 10.17
CA LYS A 253 17.80 -2.63 8.92
C LYS A 253 17.61 -1.65 7.77
N GLU A 254 16.74 -0.66 7.92
CA GLU A 254 16.44 0.33 6.86
C GLU A 254 17.69 1.11 6.41
N SER A 255 18.64 1.35 7.33
CA SER A 255 19.86 2.10 7.03
C SER A 255 20.97 1.26 6.41
N TYR A 256 21.04 -0.03 6.75
CA TYR A 256 22.19 -0.87 6.43
C TYR A 256 21.85 -2.16 5.67
N SER A 257 20.57 -2.41 5.35
CA SER A 257 20.13 -3.63 4.66
C SER A 257 20.86 -3.83 3.33
N TYR A 258 21.21 -5.09 3.08
CA TYR A 258 21.89 -5.47 1.87
C TYR A 258 21.81 -7.00 1.69
N ALA A 259 21.76 -7.48 0.45
CA ALA A 259 21.71 -8.89 0.08
C ALA A 259 23.03 -9.32 -0.60
N GLY A 260 23.42 -10.57 -0.42
CA GLY A 260 24.66 -11.13 -0.96
C GLY A 260 25.76 -11.30 0.09
N GLU A 261 27.03 -11.33 -0.35
CA GLU A 261 28.17 -11.43 0.54
C GLU A 261 28.39 -10.14 1.34
N SER A 262 28.62 -10.30 2.66
CA SER A 262 28.64 -9.19 3.61
C SER A 262 29.82 -8.24 3.39
N GLU A 263 29.54 -7.00 3.02
CA GLU A 263 30.49 -5.92 3.21
C GLU A 263 30.51 -5.52 4.70
N SER A 264 31.63 -5.74 5.38
CA SER A 264 31.85 -5.25 6.74
C SER A 264 31.75 -3.71 6.78
N GLY A 265 31.11 -3.14 7.81
CA GLY A 265 31.15 -1.69 8.05
C GLY A 265 29.91 -1.05 8.64
N ALA A 266 28.82 -1.78 8.89
CA ALA A 266 27.64 -1.22 9.56
C ALA A 266 27.90 -1.06 11.06
N ARG A 267 28.28 0.15 11.50
CA ARG A 267 28.53 0.50 12.90
C ARG A 267 27.44 1.38 13.45
N VAL A 268 26.80 0.93 14.52
CA VAL A 268 25.74 1.68 15.20
C VAL A 268 26.15 2.07 16.61
N LYS A 269 25.57 3.19 17.10
CA LYS A 269 25.72 3.61 18.49
C LYS A 269 24.42 3.26 19.23
N ILE A 270 24.55 2.54 20.31
CA ILE A 270 23.42 2.15 21.17
C ILE A 270 23.71 2.52 22.63
N PRO A 271 22.70 2.82 23.44
CA PRO A 271 22.88 3.02 24.87
C PRO A 271 23.00 1.66 25.58
N VAL A 272 24.09 1.45 26.29
CA VAL A 272 24.28 0.31 27.19
C VAL A 272 24.58 0.86 28.57
N GLY A 273 23.73 0.56 29.55
CA GLY A 273 23.85 1.13 30.89
C GLY A 273 23.91 2.67 30.90
N GLY A 274 23.15 3.33 30.00
CA GLY A 274 23.10 4.78 29.85
C GLY A 274 24.29 5.42 29.13
N LYS A 275 25.29 4.64 28.68
CA LYS A 275 26.48 5.11 27.96
C LYS A 275 26.44 4.69 26.48
N PRO A 276 26.82 5.56 25.53
CA PRO A 276 26.87 5.20 24.11
C PRO A 276 27.98 4.17 23.86
N ARG A 277 27.62 3.01 23.31
CA ARG A 277 28.52 1.98 22.84
C ARG A 277 28.43 1.84 21.32
N LYS A 278 29.54 1.64 20.64
CA LYS A 278 29.60 1.30 19.22
C LYS A 278 29.66 -0.21 19.07
N ILE A 279 28.79 -0.78 18.26
CA ILE A 279 28.80 -2.18 17.85
C ILE A 279 28.84 -2.30 16.34
N GLU A 280 29.35 -3.41 15.84
CA GLU A 280 29.37 -3.78 14.43
C GLU A 280 28.20 -4.75 14.17
N ILE A 281 27.32 -4.45 13.23
CA ILE A 281 26.12 -5.25 12.95
C ILE A 281 26.02 -5.68 11.47
N GLY A 282 27.04 -5.40 10.64
CA GLY A 282 26.98 -5.64 9.22
C GLY A 282 26.71 -7.09 8.85
N LYS A 283 27.38 -8.04 9.55
CA LYS A 283 27.17 -9.48 9.37
C LYS A 283 25.72 -9.87 9.69
N GLN A 284 25.20 -9.45 10.85
CA GLN A 284 23.84 -9.79 11.31
C GLN A 284 22.78 -9.24 10.37
N VAL A 285 22.96 -8.00 9.87
CA VAL A 285 22.06 -7.40 8.88
C VAL A 285 22.06 -8.19 7.58
N GLY A 286 23.25 -8.53 7.05
CA GLY A 286 23.36 -9.30 5.81
C GLY A 286 22.73 -10.69 5.91
N GLU A 287 23.03 -11.42 7.01
CA GLU A 287 22.46 -12.76 7.25
C GLU A 287 20.93 -12.71 7.34
N SER A 288 20.37 -11.72 8.04
CA SER A 288 18.91 -11.56 8.14
C SER A 288 18.27 -11.19 6.79
N CYS A 289 18.89 -10.34 5.99
CA CYS A 289 18.40 -10.00 4.66
C CYS A 289 18.50 -11.17 3.67
N ASN A 290 19.57 -11.99 3.78
CA ASN A 290 19.75 -13.16 2.94
C ASN A 290 18.72 -14.27 3.22
N GLN A 291 18.20 -14.36 4.45
CA GLN A 291 17.07 -15.25 4.73
C GLN A 291 15.80 -14.82 3.96
N LEU A 292 15.50 -13.51 3.93
CA LEU A 292 14.39 -12.99 3.13
C LEU A 292 14.61 -13.25 1.63
N LEU A 293 15.83 -13.00 1.13
CA LEU A 293 16.17 -13.27 -0.27
C LEU A 293 15.93 -14.74 -0.63
N GLN A 294 16.32 -15.67 0.25
CA GLN A 294 16.11 -17.11 0.02
C GLN A 294 14.62 -17.49 -0.02
N GLU A 295 13.80 -16.95 0.90
CA GLU A 295 12.35 -17.18 0.90
C GLU A 295 11.67 -16.61 -0.36
N VAL A 296 12.10 -15.43 -0.80
CA VAL A 296 11.61 -14.81 -2.05
C VAL A 296 12.00 -15.69 -3.25
N PHE A 297 13.25 -16.13 -3.33
CA PHE A 297 13.73 -17.02 -4.39
C PHE A 297 12.94 -18.31 -4.49
N GLU A 298 12.76 -19.05 -3.37
CA GLU A 298 11.99 -20.29 -3.34
C GLU A 298 10.50 -20.08 -3.69
N SER A 299 9.96 -18.92 -3.33
CA SER A 299 8.58 -18.57 -3.66
C SER A 299 8.40 -18.20 -5.13
N ILE A 300 9.35 -17.49 -5.74
CA ILE A 300 9.36 -17.23 -7.20
C ILE A 300 9.37 -18.56 -7.98
N LYS A 301 10.19 -19.53 -7.57
CA LYS A 301 10.21 -20.86 -8.21
C LYS A 301 8.85 -21.54 -8.18
N LYS A 302 8.15 -21.47 -7.05
CA LYS A 302 6.79 -22.02 -6.92
C LYS A 302 5.81 -21.33 -7.86
N VAL A 303 5.85 -20.00 -7.94
CA VAL A 303 4.95 -19.20 -8.79
C VAL A 303 5.23 -19.46 -10.28
N ILE A 304 6.50 -19.52 -10.68
CA ILE A 304 6.89 -19.85 -12.06
C ILE A 304 6.42 -21.26 -12.44
N ALA A 305 6.50 -22.23 -11.51
CA ALA A 305 6.05 -23.60 -11.75
C ALA A 305 4.51 -23.71 -11.93
N MET A 306 3.74 -22.74 -11.42
CA MET A 306 2.29 -22.65 -11.63
C MET A 306 1.91 -21.94 -12.94
N ALA A 307 2.84 -21.16 -13.52
CA ALA A 307 2.58 -20.41 -14.72
C ALA A 307 2.41 -21.31 -15.96
N SER A 308 1.68 -20.78 -16.96
CA SER A 308 1.58 -21.45 -18.27
C SER A 308 2.96 -21.61 -18.90
N PRO A 309 3.34 -22.80 -19.40
CA PRO A 309 4.63 -23.01 -20.06
C PRO A 309 4.95 -21.99 -21.17
N GLN A 310 3.92 -21.47 -21.83
CA GLN A 310 4.06 -20.48 -22.90
C GLN A 310 4.45 -19.08 -22.38
N SER A 311 4.18 -18.78 -21.11
CA SER A 311 4.46 -17.49 -20.50
C SER A 311 5.76 -17.46 -19.67
N VAL A 312 6.29 -18.62 -19.29
CA VAL A 312 7.44 -18.73 -18.35
C VAL A 312 8.63 -17.91 -18.81
N PHE A 313 9.03 -18.03 -20.06
CA PHE A 313 10.21 -17.31 -20.58
C PHE A 313 10.04 -15.78 -20.46
N SER A 314 8.90 -15.25 -20.87
CA SER A 314 8.64 -13.80 -20.78
C SER A 314 8.37 -13.33 -19.35
N LEU A 315 7.88 -14.20 -18.45
CA LEU A 315 7.78 -13.89 -17.01
C LEU A 315 9.16 -13.79 -16.37
N LEU A 316 10.08 -14.71 -16.69
CA LEU A 316 11.45 -14.67 -16.18
C LEU A 316 12.18 -13.38 -16.58
N GLN A 317 11.90 -12.87 -17.77
CA GLN A 317 12.47 -11.61 -18.25
C GLN A 317 11.77 -10.35 -17.73
N ASN A 318 10.76 -10.48 -16.88
CA ASN A 318 10.01 -9.35 -16.35
C ASN A 318 9.56 -9.59 -14.90
N ILE A 319 10.53 -9.87 -14.02
CA ILE A 319 10.33 -9.96 -12.57
C ILE A 319 10.52 -8.59 -11.97
N ILE A 320 9.49 -8.08 -11.28
CA ILE A 320 9.47 -6.72 -10.76
C ILE A 320 9.31 -6.75 -9.24
N LEU A 321 10.33 -6.27 -8.54
CA LEU A 321 10.30 -6.12 -7.09
C LEU A 321 9.70 -4.77 -6.71
N THR A 322 8.78 -4.77 -5.76
CA THR A 322 8.16 -3.57 -5.19
C THR A 322 8.07 -3.68 -3.67
N GLY A 323 7.48 -2.69 -3.01
CA GLY A 323 7.41 -2.63 -1.56
C GLY A 323 8.70 -2.16 -0.88
N GLY A 324 8.65 -2.05 0.44
CA GLY A 324 9.77 -1.56 1.26
C GLY A 324 11.00 -2.45 1.20
N GLY A 325 10.82 -3.77 1.14
CA GLY A 325 11.89 -4.76 1.10
C GLY A 325 12.66 -4.77 -0.22
N SER A 326 12.07 -4.33 -1.33
CA SER A 326 12.77 -4.19 -2.62
C SER A 326 13.93 -3.18 -2.57
N ARG A 327 13.99 -2.36 -1.52
CA ARG A 327 15.05 -1.35 -1.29
C ARG A 327 16.28 -1.92 -0.60
N ILE A 328 16.27 -3.19 -0.18
CA ILE A 328 17.47 -3.89 0.29
C ILE A 328 18.49 -3.83 -0.86
N ARG A 329 19.67 -3.29 -0.57
CA ARG A 329 20.72 -3.13 -1.59
C ARG A 329 21.09 -4.48 -2.20
N ASN A 330 21.29 -4.53 -3.50
CA ASN A 330 21.64 -5.70 -4.29
C ASN A 330 20.59 -6.84 -4.32
N ILE A 331 19.40 -6.68 -3.78
CA ILE A 331 18.41 -7.76 -3.73
C ILE A 331 18.01 -8.22 -5.15
N ASP A 332 17.89 -7.30 -6.10
CA ASP A 332 17.60 -7.55 -7.50
C ASP A 332 18.72 -8.37 -8.17
N GLN A 333 19.96 -7.95 -8.00
CA GLN A 333 21.13 -8.61 -8.62
C GLN A 333 21.36 -10.01 -8.04
N GLU A 334 21.25 -10.15 -6.71
CA GLU A 334 21.43 -11.44 -6.05
C GLU A 334 20.28 -12.42 -6.39
N LEU A 335 19.05 -11.93 -6.46
CA LEU A 335 17.91 -12.76 -6.87
C LEU A 335 18.07 -13.22 -8.33
N GLN A 336 18.48 -12.32 -9.22
CA GLN A 336 18.76 -12.66 -10.62
C GLN A 336 19.88 -13.70 -10.72
N ARG A 337 20.97 -13.55 -9.94
CA ARG A 337 22.06 -14.51 -9.86
C ARG A 337 21.59 -15.88 -9.38
N LEU A 338 20.82 -15.93 -8.29
CA LEU A 338 20.28 -17.19 -7.74
C LEU A 338 19.39 -17.93 -8.75
N LEU A 339 18.54 -17.21 -9.48
CA LEU A 339 17.71 -17.80 -10.53
C LEU A 339 18.57 -18.37 -11.67
N ALA A 340 19.58 -17.63 -12.13
CA ALA A 340 20.50 -18.10 -13.19
C ALA A 340 21.31 -19.33 -12.73
N ASP A 341 21.82 -19.33 -11.50
CA ASP A 341 22.58 -20.44 -10.92
C ASP A 341 21.72 -21.71 -10.76
N ASP A 342 20.39 -21.56 -10.53
CA ASP A 342 19.42 -22.67 -10.44
C ASP A 342 18.96 -23.15 -11.83
N GLY A 343 19.46 -22.57 -12.91
CA GLY A 343 19.25 -23.01 -14.31
C GLY A 343 18.08 -22.34 -15.03
N TYR A 344 17.53 -21.23 -14.52
CA TYR A 344 16.57 -20.43 -15.27
C TYR A 344 17.28 -19.63 -16.35
N GLU A 345 16.73 -19.63 -17.57
CA GLU A 345 17.34 -18.95 -18.72
C GLU A 345 17.04 -17.45 -18.68
N ASP A 346 18.10 -16.65 -18.77
CA ASP A 346 18.08 -15.19 -18.89
C ASP A 346 17.07 -14.47 -17.95
N PRO A 347 17.07 -14.75 -16.63
CA PRO A 347 16.17 -14.07 -15.72
C PRO A 347 16.55 -12.57 -15.63
N GLU A 348 15.53 -11.71 -15.63
CA GLU A 348 15.71 -10.28 -15.47
C GLU A 348 14.87 -9.81 -14.29
N VAL A 349 15.54 -9.30 -13.24
CA VAL A 349 14.93 -8.80 -12.03
C VAL A 349 15.14 -7.31 -11.93
N THR A 350 14.07 -6.55 -11.82
CA THR A 350 14.10 -5.09 -11.73
C THR A 350 13.39 -4.60 -10.46
N ILE A 351 13.84 -3.44 -9.96
CA ILE A 351 13.16 -2.76 -8.85
C ILE A 351 12.24 -1.70 -9.44
N SER A 352 10.97 -1.69 -9.00
CA SER A 352 9.95 -0.76 -9.48
C SER A 352 10.36 0.71 -9.32
N SER A 353 11.02 1.06 -8.24
CA SER A 353 11.64 2.37 -8.00
C SER A 353 12.55 2.29 -6.77
N ARG A 354 13.69 2.97 -6.82
CA ARG A 354 14.55 3.18 -5.64
C ARG A 354 14.00 4.26 -4.70
N GLU A 355 13.11 5.10 -5.17
CA GLU A 355 12.35 6.07 -4.38
C GLU A 355 11.02 5.47 -3.94
N VAL A 356 10.46 5.97 -2.82
CA VAL A 356 9.13 5.55 -2.38
C VAL A 356 8.10 6.12 -3.34
N LYS A 357 7.70 5.32 -4.34
CA LYS A 357 6.59 5.69 -5.24
C LYS A 357 5.34 4.93 -4.84
N PRO A 358 4.20 5.62 -4.73
CA PRO A 358 2.97 5.01 -4.26
C PRO A 358 2.23 4.27 -5.38
N PHE A 359 2.90 3.29 -6.02
CA PHE A 359 2.34 2.58 -7.17
C PHE A 359 1.03 1.86 -6.85
N VAL A 360 0.91 1.24 -5.68
CA VAL A 360 -0.34 0.59 -5.24
C VAL A 360 -1.47 1.61 -5.17
N ALA A 361 -1.26 2.76 -4.52
CA ALA A 361 -2.27 3.82 -4.42
C ALA A 361 -2.60 4.45 -5.78
N ILE A 362 -1.60 4.61 -6.68
CA ILE A 362 -1.81 5.10 -8.06
C ILE A 362 -2.69 4.10 -8.83
N GLY A 363 -2.34 2.82 -8.80
CA GLY A 363 -3.13 1.77 -9.45
C GLY A 363 -4.54 1.68 -8.88
N ALA A 364 -4.68 1.78 -7.57
CA ALA A 364 -5.96 1.83 -6.89
C ALA A 364 -6.83 3.01 -7.38
N LEU A 365 -6.23 4.19 -7.55
CA LEU A 365 -6.96 5.34 -8.08
C LEU A 365 -7.31 5.17 -9.58
N LYS A 366 -6.44 4.56 -10.39
CA LYS A 366 -6.78 4.21 -11.79
C LYS A 366 -8.01 3.29 -11.84
N VAL A 367 -8.02 2.24 -11.01
CA VAL A 367 -9.20 1.34 -10.87
C VAL A 367 -10.42 2.10 -10.37
N ALA A 368 -10.29 2.94 -9.33
CA ALA A 368 -11.41 3.71 -8.77
C ALA A 368 -12.08 4.60 -9.81
N LYS A 369 -11.30 5.19 -10.72
CA LYS A 369 -11.83 6.03 -11.81
C LYS A 369 -12.48 5.24 -12.94
N ALA A 370 -12.06 4.00 -13.18
CA ALA A 370 -12.58 3.12 -14.22
C ALA A 370 -13.76 2.27 -13.76
N ALA A 371 -13.93 2.10 -12.44
CA ALA A 371 -14.97 1.24 -11.88
C ALA A 371 -16.39 1.76 -12.16
N ARG A 372 -17.29 0.84 -12.59
CA ARG A 372 -18.71 1.13 -12.77
C ARG A 372 -19.44 1.18 -11.42
N ASP A 373 -20.56 1.88 -11.38
CA ASP A 373 -21.37 2.07 -10.15
C ASP A 373 -21.85 0.75 -9.52
N ASP A 374 -22.09 -0.29 -10.34
CA ASP A 374 -22.55 -1.61 -9.92
C ASP A 374 -21.45 -2.47 -9.29
N GLN A 375 -20.18 -2.10 -9.44
CA GLN A 375 -19.03 -2.85 -8.88
C GLN A 375 -18.74 -2.48 -7.42
N TRP A 376 -19.20 -1.31 -6.95
CA TRP A 376 -18.89 -0.83 -5.61
C TRP A 376 -19.67 -1.58 -4.52
N VAL A 377 -18.95 -2.10 -3.53
CA VAL A 377 -19.54 -2.56 -2.27
C VAL A 377 -19.94 -1.33 -1.46
N ARG A 378 -21.23 -1.07 -1.35
CA ARG A 378 -21.76 0.06 -0.57
C ARG A 378 -21.70 -0.24 0.93
N LEU A 379 -21.37 0.79 1.76
CA LEU A 379 -21.12 0.66 3.21
C LEU A 379 -22.18 1.36 4.05
#